data_9a96cd227718656a1ef7f5b34486453a
#
_entry.id   9a96cd227718656a1ef7f5b34486453a
#
_cell.length_a   1.000
_cell.length_b   1.000
_cell.length_c   1.000
_cell.angle_alpha   90.00
_cell.angle_beta   90.00
_cell.angle_gamma   90.00
#
_symmetry.space_group_name_H-M   'P 1'
#
loop_
_entity.id
_entity.type
_entity.pdbx_description
1 polymer ?
#
loop_
_entity_poly.entity_id
_entity_poly.type
_entity_poly.pdbx_seq_one_letter_code
_entity_poly.pdbx_strand_id
1 'polypeptide(L)'
;MIDLTKLQNIVDSTNINLKELDVLNFLKNRKRWPLRYPWGQPSVEILSNAGDTQSNYLFDADSYLNFNKWEELYNLGYTSIVSNILDLTDDLRILQKKLFNKTGLNISGNFYFSKPGQQASFDAHKHSYDVIVKQIYGESTWSINNKSFLLQSQKSCIVPKNSVHQVLDKNVKKLSLTINIE
;
A
#
# COMPACT_ATOMS: atom_id res chain seq x y z
N MET A 1 -15.38 -1.07 21.26
CA MET A 1 -15.41 -0.57 19.85
C MET A 1 -14.15 0.25 19.64
N ILE A 2 -13.40 0.01 18.56
CA ILE A 2 -12.18 0.75 18.25
C ILE A 2 -12.55 2.13 17.73
N ASP A 3 -11.89 3.15 18.25
CA ASP A 3 -12.06 4.53 17.82
C ASP A 3 -11.09 4.82 16.66
N LEU A 4 -11.57 4.62 15.43
CA LEU A 4 -10.78 4.80 14.21
C LEU A 4 -10.27 6.24 14.04
N THR A 5 -10.99 7.24 14.56
CA THR A 5 -10.55 8.64 14.51
C THR A 5 -9.29 8.86 15.34
N LYS A 6 -9.21 8.22 16.53
CA LYS A 6 -7.98 8.28 17.33
C LYS A 6 -6.81 7.60 16.65
N LEU A 7 -7.05 6.49 15.94
CA LEU A 7 -6.01 5.79 15.18
C LEU A 7 -5.55 6.64 14.00
N GLN A 8 -6.48 7.27 13.29
CA GLN A 8 -6.15 8.20 12.20
C GLN A 8 -5.27 9.36 12.70
N ASN A 9 -5.58 9.93 13.86
CA ASN A 9 -4.74 10.99 14.46
C ASN A 9 -3.31 10.50 14.77
N ILE A 10 -3.13 9.23 15.19
CA ILE A 10 -1.79 8.64 15.37
C ILE A 10 -1.07 8.55 14.01
N VAL A 11 -1.77 8.12 12.97
CA VAL A 11 -1.21 8.01 11.60
C VAL A 11 -0.85 9.39 11.07
N ASP A 12 -1.71 10.40 11.23
CA ASP A 12 -1.47 11.76 10.75
C ASP A 12 -0.32 12.44 11.49
N SER A 13 -0.19 12.20 12.79
CA SER A 13 0.90 12.76 13.60
C SER A 13 2.26 12.08 13.38
N THR A 14 2.28 10.92 12.71
CA THR A 14 3.54 10.24 12.38
C THR A 14 4.06 10.77 11.04
N ASN A 15 5.21 11.45 11.09
CA ASN A 15 5.88 11.92 9.88
C ASN A 15 6.61 10.76 9.20
N ILE A 16 6.08 10.27 8.08
CA ILE A 16 6.70 9.22 7.27
C ILE A 16 7.36 9.91 6.07
N ASN A 17 8.67 10.12 6.18
CA ASN A 17 9.45 10.80 5.14
C ASN A 17 10.10 9.78 4.21
N LEU A 18 9.31 9.18 3.32
CA LEU A 18 9.79 8.27 2.28
C LEU A 18 9.79 8.95 0.92
N LYS A 19 10.92 8.88 0.24
CA LYS A 19 11.09 9.31 -1.14
C LYS A 19 10.99 8.12 -2.10
N GLU A 20 10.74 8.40 -3.35
CA GLU A 20 10.75 7.38 -4.41
C GLU A 20 12.04 6.53 -4.37
N LEU A 21 13.19 7.19 -4.24
CA LEU A 21 14.48 6.51 -4.22
C LEU A 21 14.62 5.51 -3.06
N ASP A 22 14.03 5.80 -1.90
CA ASP A 22 14.06 4.90 -0.74
C ASP A 22 13.30 3.61 -1.05
N VAL A 23 12.12 3.73 -1.69
CA VAL A 23 11.32 2.59 -2.11
C VAL A 23 12.03 1.78 -3.19
N LEU A 24 12.65 2.46 -4.19
CA LEU A 24 13.42 1.80 -5.24
C LEU A 24 14.61 1.01 -4.68
N ASN A 25 15.38 1.60 -3.77
CA ASN A 25 16.51 0.93 -3.12
C ASN A 25 16.06 -0.28 -2.30
N PHE A 26 14.93 -0.16 -1.63
CA PHE A 26 14.32 -1.27 -0.91
C PHE A 26 13.93 -2.41 -1.85
N LEU A 27 13.27 -2.12 -2.96
CA LEU A 27 12.83 -3.13 -3.92
C LEU A 27 13.98 -3.88 -4.59
N LYS A 28 15.13 -3.22 -4.82
CA LYS A 28 16.33 -3.86 -5.38
C LYS A 28 16.82 -5.06 -4.56
N ASN A 29 16.59 -5.04 -3.24
CA ASN A 29 17.09 -6.06 -2.33
C ASN A 29 15.96 -6.91 -1.72
N ARG A 30 14.71 -6.76 -2.18
CA ARG A 30 13.59 -7.47 -1.59
C ARG A 30 13.58 -8.92 -2.01
N LYS A 31 13.68 -9.81 -1.01
CA LYS A 31 13.35 -11.21 -1.16
C LYS A 31 11.85 -11.42 -1.11
N ARG A 32 11.38 -12.44 -1.80
CA ARG A 32 10.07 -13.01 -1.59
C ARG A 32 10.05 -13.69 -0.23
N TRP A 33 9.43 -13.11 0.76
CA TRP A 33 9.43 -13.62 2.13
C TRP A 33 8.04 -13.95 2.66
N PRO A 34 7.93 -15.04 3.42
CA PRO A 34 8.66 -16.30 3.23
C PRO A 34 8.47 -16.68 1.78
N LEU A 35 9.26 -17.52 1.19
CA LEU A 35 9.13 -17.90 -0.23
C LEU A 35 7.67 -17.99 -0.69
N ARG A 36 6.79 -18.39 0.24
CA ARG A 36 5.35 -18.12 0.19
C ARG A 36 4.87 -17.85 1.61
N TYR A 37 4.10 -16.82 1.83
CA TYR A 37 3.21 -16.75 2.97
C TYR A 37 2.35 -18.01 3.03
N PRO A 38 1.79 -18.38 4.22
CA PRO A 38 0.84 -19.50 4.31
C PRO A 38 -0.29 -19.44 3.28
N TRP A 39 -0.62 -18.25 2.79
CA TRP A 39 -1.61 -17.99 1.74
C TRP A 39 -1.02 -17.80 0.35
N GLY A 40 0.28 -17.98 0.18
CA GLY A 40 0.94 -17.92 -1.12
C GLY A 40 1.12 -16.53 -1.73
N GLN A 41 0.82 -15.45 -0.99
CA GLN A 41 0.92 -14.10 -1.53
C GLN A 41 2.38 -13.64 -1.64
N PRO A 42 2.79 -13.09 -2.79
CA PRO A 42 4.11 -12.49 -2.95
C PRO A 42 4.20 -11.17 -2.17
N SER A 43 5.43 -10.79 -1.82
CA SER A 43 5.69 -9.51 -1.15
C SER A 43 5.68 -8.32 -2.09
N VAL A 44 5.74 -8.54 -3.40
CA VAL A 44 5.66 -7.51 -4.45
C VAL A 44 4.75 -8.01 -5.55
N GLU A 45 3.81 -7.19 -5.97
CA GLU A 45 2.86 -7.47 -7.03
C GLU A 45 2.74 -6.26 -7.96
N ILE A 46 2.37 -6.51 -9.20
CA ILE A 46 1.95 -5.48 -10.15
C ILE A 46 0.46 -5.65 -10.39
N LEU A 47 -0.27 -4.57 -10.31
CA LEU A 47 -1.69 -4.53 -10.64
C LEU A 47 -1.84 -4.30 -12.15
N SER A 48 -2.46 -5.27 -12.83
CA SER A 48 -2.73 -5.18 -14.27
C SER A 48 -3.93 -4.28 -14.59
N ASN A 49 -4.08 -3.90 -15.86
CA ASN A 49 -5.24 -3.13 -16.32
C ASN A 49 -6.56 -3.91 -16.23
N ALA A 50 -6.51 -5.23 -16.09
CA ALA A 50 -7.69 -6.07 -15.86
C ALA A 50 -8.11 -6.12 -14.38
N GLY A 51 -7.38 -5.41 -13.49
CA GLY A 51 -7.69 -5.36 -12.06
C GLY A 51 -7.17 -6.56 -11.26
N ASP A 52 -6.47 -7.50 -11.91
CA ASP A 52 -5.83 -8.65 -11.27
C ASP A 52 -4.37 -8.36 -10.92
N THR A 53 -3.85 -9.02 -9.91
CA THR A 53 -2.46 -8.91 -9.50
C THR A 53 -1.61 -9.98 -10.17
N GLN A 54 -0.43 -9.56 -10.64
CA GLN A 54 0.55 -10.44 -11.26
C GLN A 54 1.88 -10.33 -10.52
N SER A 55 2.48 -11.46 -10.22
CA SER A 55 3.70 -11.44 -9.42
C SER A 55 4.68 -12.56 -9.71
N ASN A 56 4.20 -13.72 -10.15
CA ASN A 56 5.05 -14.91 -10.26
C ASN A 56 6.26 -14.71 -11.18
N TYR A 57 6.10 -13.97 -12.27
CA TYR A 57 7.18 -13.66 -13.20
C TYR A 57 8.10 -12.53 -12.76
N LEU A 58 7.77 -11.84 -11.65
CA LEU A 58 8.61 -10.78 -11.09
C LEU A 58 9.76 -11.32 -10.24
N PHE A 59 9.80 -12.63 -9.97
CA PHE A 59 10.82 -13.22 -9.12
C PHE A 59 11.67 -14.22 -9.90
N ASP A 60 12.97 -14.19 -9.63
CA ASP A 60 13.90 -15.17 -10.14
C ASP A 60 13.77 -16.51 -9.39
N ALA A 61 14.45 -17.55 -9.87
CA ALA A 61 14.36 -18.90 -9.31
C ALA A 61 14.79 -18.97 -7.83
N ASP A 62 15.69 -18.10 -7.39
CA ASP A 62 16.14 -17.95 -6.01
C ASP A 62 15.21 -17.06 -5.15
N SER A 63 14.07 -16.66 -5.73
CA SER A 63 13.03 -15.85 -5.08
C SER A 63 13.41 -14.40 -4.78
N TYR A 64 14.44 -13.87 -5.42
CA TYR A 64 14.67 -12.44 -5.44
C TYR A 64 13.77 -11.74 -6.46
N LEU A 65 13.38 -10.52 -6.15
CA LEU A 65 12.69 -9.68 -7.12
C LEU A 65 13.64 -9.40 -8.30
N ASN A 66 13.20 -9.75 -9.52
CA ASN A 66 13.85 -9.30 -10.73
C ASN A 66 13.54 -7.81 -10.93
N PHE A 67 14.42 -6.98 -10.41
CA PHE A 67 14.22 -5.54 -10.37
C PHE A 67 14.03 -4.94 -11.77
N ASN A 68 14.74 -5.44 -12.79
CA ASN A 68 14.64 -4.91 -14.15
C ASN A 68 13.23 -5.14 -14.74
N LYS A 69 12.66 -6.34 -14.57
CA LYS A 69 11.29 -6.63 -15.00
C LYS A 69 10.27 -5.77 -14.26
N TRP A 70 10.44 -5.61 -12.94
CA TRP A 70 9.58 -4.76 -12.16
C TRP A 70 9.70 -3.29 -12.60
N GLU A 71 10.93 -2.78 -12.79
CA GLU A 71 11.19 -1.39 -13.18
C GLU A 71 10.61 -1.05 -14.56
N GLU A 72 10.66 -1.99 -15.50
CA GLU A 72 10.03 -1.85 -16.83
C GLU A 72 8.52 -1.56 -16.67
N LEU A 73 7.81 -2.39 -15.92
CA LEU A 73 6.37 -2.22 -15.70
C LEU A 73 6.05 -0.96 -14.89
N TYR A 74 6.87 -0.66 -13.88
CA TYR A 74 6.73 0.58 -13.12
C TYR A 74 6.92 1.82 -14.01
N ASN A 75 7.88 1.79 -14.94
CA ASN A 75 8.11 2.88 -15.88
C ASN A 75 6.99 3.02 -16.92
N LEU A 76 6.26 1.95 -17.22
CA LEU A 76 5.02 2.01 -18.03
C LEU A 76 3.82 2.54 -17.23
N GLY A 77 3.98 2.79 -15.92
CA GLY A 77 2.95 3.36 -15.05
C GLY A 77 2.04 2.33 -14.39
N TYR A 78 2.40 1.05 -14.38
CA TYR A 78 1.67 0.06 -13.60
C TYR A 78 1.80 0.30 -12.10
N THR A 79 0.74 0.06 -11.34
CA THR A 79 0.75 0.21 -9.88
C THR A 79 1.43 -1.01 -9.25
N SER A 80 2.47 -0.75 -8.46
CA SER A 80 3.12 -1.77 -7.63
C SER A 80 2.46 -1.83 -6.26
N ILE A 81 2.24 -3.05 -5.77
CA ILE A 81 1.82 -3.32 -4.40
C ILE A 81 3.00 -3.98 -3.69
N VAL A 82 3.43 -3.41 -2.59
CA VAL A 82 4.52 -3.95 -1.77
C VAL A 82 3.97 -4.25 -0.39
N SER A 83 3.86 -5.54 -0.06
CA SER A 83 3.24 -6.00 1.18
C SER A 83 4.24 -6.07 2.34
N ASN A 84 3.72 -6.01 3.57
CA ASN A 84 4.48 -6.16 4.82
C ASN A 84 5.62 -5.16 4.96
N ILE A 85 5.29 -3.88 4.86
CA ILE A 85 6.28 -2.81 4.83
C ILE A 85 6.47 -2.11 6.18
N LEU A 86 5.70 -2.45 7.21
CA LEU A 86 5.74 -1.71 8.49
C LEU A 86 7.03 -1.91 9.29
N ASP A 87 7.87 -2.87 8.93
CA ASP A 87 9.20 -3.09 9.48
C ASP A 87 10.33 -2.41 8.68
N LEU A 88 9.99 -1.73 7.59
CA LEU A 88 10.95 -1.20 6.63
C LEU A 88 11.81 -0.07 7.20
N THR A 89 11.20 0.83 7.97
CA THR A 89 11.87 1.96 8.62
C THR A 89 11.49 2.07 10.09
N ASP A 90 12.30 2.80 10.86
CA ASP A 90 11.99 3.04 12.28
C ASP A 90 10.66 3.74 12.47
N ASP A 91 10.34 4.73 11.64
CA ASP A 91 9.07 5.46 11.71
C ASP A 91 7.87 4.52 11.51
N LEU A 92 7.96 3.59 10.55
CA LEU A 92 6.91 2.60 10.29
C LEU A 92 6.80 1.60 11.44
N ARG A 93 7.91 1.11 11.99
CA ARG A 93 7.92 0.24 13.19
C ARG A 93 7.31 0.93 14.40
N ILE A 94 7.65 2.19 14.63
CA ILE A 94 7.09 2.99 15.73
C ILE A 94 5.58 3.18 15.51
N LEU A 95 5.15 3.48 14.30
CA LEU A 95 3.73 3.59 13.95
C LEU A 95 2.98 2.28 14.23
N GLN A 96 3.49 1.15 13.72
CA GLN A 96 2.91 -0.17 13.96
C GLN A 96 2.75 -0.46 15.46
N LYS A 97 3.81 -0.23 16.24
CA LYS A 97 3.80 -0.43 17.69
C LYS A 97 2.78 0.45 18.40
N LYS A 98 2.67 1.73 18.03
CA LYS A 98 1.66 2.65 18.58
C LYS A 98 0.24 2.17 18.31
N LEU A 99 -0.04 1.74 17.08
CA LEU A 99 -1.35 1.24 16.69
C LEU A 99 -1.68 -0.09 17.39
N PHE A 100 -0.73 -1.03 17.43
CA PHE A 100 -0.89 -2.29 18.17
C PHE A 100 -1.17 -2.04 19.66
N ASN A 101 -0.39 -1.20 20.33
CA ASN A 101 -0.59 -0.88 21.75
C ASN A 101 -1.96 -0.24 22.03
N LYS A 102 -2.53 0.45 21.01
CA LYS A 102 -3.83 1.11 21.14
C LYS A 102 -5.00 0.16 20.89
N THR A 103 -4.82 -0.86 20.08
CA THR A 103 -5.91 -1.74 19.61
C THR A 103 -5.84 -3.15 20.15
N GLY A 104 -4.62 -3.65 20.44
CA GLY A 104 -4.38 -5.08 20.68
C GLY A 104 -4.55 -5.97 19.45
N LEU A 105 -4.76 -5.38 18.26
CA LEU A 105 -5.02 -6.10 17.01
C LEU A 105 -3.75 -6.24 16.17
N ASN A 106 -3.79 -7.19 15.25
CA ASN A 106 -2.76 -7.29 14.23
C ASN A 106 -2.78 -6.07 13.31
N ILE A 107 -1.61 -5.48 13.09
CA ILE A 107 -1.43 -4.30 12.23
C ILE A 107 -0.48 -4.68 11.11
N SER A 108 -0.98 -4.74 9.90
CA SER A 108 -0.18 -4.93 8.69
C SER A 108 -0.24 -3.70 7.79
N GLY A 109 0.66 -3.60 6.82
CA GLY A 109 0.66 -2.45 5.91
C GLY A 109 1.27 -2.76 4.56
N ASN A 110 0.73 -2.10 3.54
CA ASN A 110 1.17 -2.24 2.16
C ASN A 110 1.40 -0.87 1.52
N PHE A 111 2.40 -0.77 0.66
CA PHE A 111 2.53 0.36 -0.25
C PHE A 111 1.79 0.10 -1.55
N TYR A 112 1.15 1.16 -2.04
CA TYR A 112 0.66 1.28 -3.41
C TYR A 112 1.46 2.40 -4.09
N PHE A 113 2.25 2.02 -5.07
CA PHE A 113 3.30 2.86 -5.63
C PHE A 113 3.19 2.92 -7.15
N SER A 114 3.08 4.12 -7.74
CA SER A 114 2.88 4.28 -9.19
C SER A 114 3.48 5.56 -9.75
N LYS A 115 3.75 5.54 -11.05
CA LYS A 115 4.04 6.70 -11.92
C LYS A 115 2.84 6.99 -12.82
N PRO A 116 2.79 8.17 -13.48
CA PRO A 116 1.89 8.39 -14.60
C PRO A 116 2.08 7.34 -15.71
N GLY A 117 0.99 6.90 -16.34
CA GLY A 117 1.03 5.91 -17.41
C GLY A 117 -0.15 4.95 -17.37
N GLN A 118 0.11 3.66 -17.56
CA GLN A 118 -0.93 2.61 -17.61
C GLN A 118 -1.37 2.18 -16.19
N GLN A 119 -1.66 3.14 -15.34
CA GLN A 119 -2.10 2.84 -13.99
C GLN A 119 -3.39 2.04 -14.00
N ALA A 120 -3.37 0.93 -13.30
CA ALA A 120 -4.55 0.20 -12.93
C ALA A 120 -4.94 0.54 -11.49
N SER A 121 -6.22 0.53 -11.25
CA SER A 121 -6.83 0.61 -9.92
C SER A 121 -7.68 -0.63 -9.73
N PHE A 122 -7.76 -1.13 -8.51
CA PHE A 122 -8.77 -2.16 -8.23
C PHE A 122 -10.15 -1.62 -8.54
N ASP A 123 -11.02 -2.49 -9.04
CA ASP A 123 -12.44 -2.21 -9.08
C ASP A 123 -12.99 -1.93 -7.70
N ALA A 124 -14.17 -1.33 -7.63
CA ALA A 124 -14.83 -1.06 -6.36
C ALA A 124 -14.99 -2.36 -5.55
N HIS A 125 -14.41 -2.39 -4.36
CA HIS A 125 -14.38 -3.56 -3.50
C HIS A 125 -14.52 -3.19 -2.02
N LYS A 126 -14.53 -4.19 -1.14
CA LYS A 126 -14.63 -4.02 0.31
C LYS A 126 -13.79 -5.04 1.05
N HIS A 127 -13.38 -4.72 2.25
CA HIS A 127 -12.66 -5.61 3.16
C HIS A 127 -13.49 -5.91 4.41
N SER A 128 -13.24 -7.04 5.07
CA SER A 128 -13.86 -7.43 6.34
C SER A 128 -13.22 -6.76 7.56
N TYR A 129 -12.18 -5.97 7.37
CA TYR A 129 -11.40 -5.26 8.38
C TYR A 129 -11.36 -3.75 8.08
N ASP A 130 -10.97 -2.98 9.09
CA ASP A 130 -10.80 -1.54 8.95
C ASP A 130 -9.45 -1.20 8.32
N VAL A 131 -9.41 -0.16 7.48
CA VAL A 131 -8.19 0.32 6.83
C VAL A 131 -8.01 1.82 7.08
N ILE A 132 -6.80 2.23 7.38
CA ILE A 132 -6.39 3.64 7.33
C ILE A 132 -5.42 3.79 6.18
N VAL A 133 -5.70 4.71 5.27
CA VAL A 133 -4.83 5.03 4.14
C VAL A 133 -4.14 6.34 4.40
N LYS A 134 -2.80 6.37 4.34
CA LYS A 134 -2.00 7.60 4.37
C LYS A 134 -1.36 7.84 3.01
N GLN A 135 -1.60 9.00 2.44
CA GLN A 135 -0.90 9.43 1.24
C GLN A 135 0.49 9.95 1.62
N ILE A 136 1.55 9.25 1.23
CA ILE A 136 2.93 9.65 1.57
C ILE A 136 3.39 10.79 0.66
N TYR A 137 3.26 10.61 -0.65
CA TYR A 137 3.44 11.69 -1.64
C TYR A 137 2.49 11.54 -2.83
N GLY A 138 2.35 12.62 -3.62
CA GLY A 138 1.32 12.73 -4.63
C GLY A 138 -0.05 12.92 -4.00
N GLU A 139 -1.09 12.70 -4.77
CA GLU A 139 -2.48 12.78 -4.33
C GLU A 139 -3.31 11.69 -5.01
N SER A 140 -4.48 11.39 -4.50
CA SER A 140 -5.40 10.44 -5.11
C SER A 140 -6.84 10.75 -4.80
N THR A 141 -7.70 10.61 -5.79
CA THR A 141 -9.15 10.73 -5.61
C THR A 141 -9.70 9.37 -5.18
N TRP A 142 -10.32 9.36 -4.01
CA TRP A 142 -10.96 8.19 -3.43
C TRP A 142 -12.48 8.29 -3.54
N SER A 143 -13.13 7.16 -3.75
CA SER A 143 -14.56 6.98 -3.53
C SER A 143 -14.76 5.99 -2.40
N ILE A 144 -15.48 6.38 -1.35
CA ILE A 144 -15.87 5.51 -0.24
C ILE A 144 -17.38 5.63 -0.05
N ASN A 145 -18.11 4.51 -0.20
CA ASN A 145 -19.58 4.48 -0.14
C ASN A 145 -20.21 5.58 -1.02
N ASN A 146 -19.75 5.70 -2.27
CA ASN A 146 -20.18 6.68 -3.27
C ASN A 146 -19.91 8.16 -2.94
N LYS A 147 -19.08 8.44 -1.92
CA LYS A 147 -18.60 9.79 -1.64
C LYS A 147 -17.17 9.92 -2.13
N SER A 148 -16.95 10.86 -3.05
CA SER A 148 -15.61 11.11 -3.61
C SER A 148 -14.95 12.29 -2.90
N PHE A 149 -13.63 12.18 -2.71
CA PHE A 149 -12.79 13.23 -2.13
C PHE A 149 -11.35 13.08 -2.58
N LEU A 150 -10.58 14.17 -2.54
CA LEU A 150 -9.16 14.19 -2.81
C LEU A 150 -8.36 13.90 -1.52
N LEU A 151 -7.55 12.86 -1.53
CA LEU A 151 -6.59 12.55 -0.48
C LEU A 151 -5.23 13.15 -0.85
N GLN A 152 -4.88 14.23 -0.18
CA GLN A 152 -3.64 14.98 -0.41
C GLN A 152 -2.44 14.35 0.30
N SER A 153 -1.22 14.70 -0.17
CA SER A 153 0.04 14.30 0.47
C SER A 153 0.05 14.56 1.98
N GLN A 154 0.57 13.60 2.74
CA GLN A 154 0.67 13.55 4.19
C GLN A 154 -0.67 13.54 4.95
N LYS A 155 -1.80 13.45 4.26
CA LYS A 155 -3.13 13.23 4.86
C LYS A 155 -3.50 11.77 4.86
N SER A 156 -4.43 11.41 5.73
CA SER A 156 -5.00 10.06 5.77
C SER A 156 -6.52 10.08 5.71
N CYS A 157 -7.08 8.93 5.33
CA CYS A 157 -8.51 8.67 5.40
C CYS A 157 -8.78 7.30 6.01
N ILE A 158 -9.99 7.15 6.55
CA ILE A 158 -10.50 5.88 7.09
C ILE A 158 -11.37 5.21 6.04
N VAL A 159 -11.11 3.93 5.79
CA VAL A 159 -11.99 3.02 5.05
C VAL A 159 -12.53 2.00 6.05
N PRO A 160 -13.75 2.21 6.57
CA PRO A 160 -14.34 1.28 7.52
C PRO A 160 -14.56 -0.09 6.89
N LYS A 161 -14.49 -1.14 7.70
CA LYS A 161 -14.81 -2.50 7.27
C LYS A 161 -16.16 -2.54 6.54
N ASN A 162 -16.24 -3.38 5.51
CA ASN A 162 -17.41 -3.55 4.64
C ASN A 162 -17.82 -2.30 3.84
N SER A 163 -17.06 -1.21 3.88
CA SER A 163 -17.30 -0.04 3.03
C SER A 163 -16.78 -0.31 1.62
N VAL A 164 -17.64 -0.07 0.62
CA VAL A 164 -17.24 -0.14 -0.79
C VAL A 164 -16.34 1.05 -1.09
N HIS A 165 -15.17 0.79 -1.63
CA HIS A 165 -14.20 1.83 -1.94
C HIS A 165 -13.41 1.56 -3.21
N GLN A 166 -12.89 2.63 -3.80
CA GLN A 166 -12.07 2.61 -5.02
C GLN A 166 -11.20 3.85 -5.09
N VAL A 167 -10.02 3.72 -5.70
CA VAL A 167 -9.21 4.86 -6.17
C VAL A 167 -9.60 5.17 -7.60
N LEU A 168 -9.94 6.41 -7.89
CA LEU A 168 -10.48 6.84 -9.18
C LEU A 168 -9.39 7.35 -10.14
N ASP A 169 -8.27 7.88 -9.62
CA ASP A 169 -7.20 8.45 -10.42
C ASP A 169 -6.31 7.38 -11.05
N LYS A 170 -6.04 7.54 -12.33
CA LYS A 170 -5.26 6.60 -13.13
C LYS A 170 -3.97 7.19 -13.72
N ASN A 171 -3.59 8.42 -13.40
CA ASN A 171 -2.46 9.05 -14.10
C ASN A 171 -1.66 9.99 -13.19
N VAL A 172 -1.35 9.56 -11.99
CA VAL A 172 -0.59 10.36 -11.03
C VAL A 172 0.58 9.59 -10.45
N LYS A 173 1.68 10.29 -10.19
CA LYS A 173 2.78 9.75 -9.40
C LYS A 173 2.38 9.80 -7.93
N LYS A 174 2.32 8.64 -7.28
CA LYS A 174 1.90 8.54 -5.89
C LYS A 174 2.55 7.39 -5.14
N LEU A 175 2.60 7.54 -3.84
CA LEU A 175 2.84 6.48 -2.86
C LEU A 175 1.81 6.60 -1.76
N SER A 176 0.99 5.58 -1.62
CA SER A 176 0.03 5.46 -0.54
C SER A 176 0.44 4.28 0.38
N LEU A 177 0.31 4.49 1.67
CA LEU A 177 0.43 3.45 2.69
C LEU A 177 -0.97 3.06 3.13
N THR A 178 -1.35 1.81 2.95
CA THR A 178 -2.54 1.24 3.58
C THR A 178 -2.12 0.53 4.86
N ILE A 179 -2.87 0.75 5.92
CA ILE A 179 -2.68 0.13 7.24
C ILE A 179 -3.93 -0.67 7.54
N ASN A 180 -3.80 -1.98 7.59
CA ASN A 180 -4.89 -2.91 7.88
C ASN A 180 -4.94 -3.16 9.39
N ILE A 181 -6.14 -3.16 9.96
CA ILE A 181 -6.41 -3.33 11.39
C ILE A 181 -7.28 -4.57 11.53
N GLU A 182 -6.66 -5.72 11.86
CA GLU A 182 -7.25 -7.06 11.83
C GLU A 182 -7.33 -7.70 13.21
#